data_516d54914d46627cf47d652a483b222e
#
_entry.id   516d54914d46627cf47d652a483b222e
#
_cell.length_a   1.000
_cell.length_b   1.000
_cell.length_c   1.000
_cell.angle_alpha   90.00
_cell.angle_beta   90.00
_cell.angle_gamma   90.00
#
_symmetry.space_group_name_H-M   'P 1'
#
loop_
_entity.id
_entity.type
_entity.pdbx_description
1 polymer ?
#
loop_
_entity_poly.entity_id
_entity_poly.type
_entity_poly.pdbx_seq_one_letter_code
_entity_poly.pdbx_strand_id
1 'polypeptide(L)'
;MKTLLILTSLLLSVTFANAQNLATEEVTLFAQCMIELQDQNEMVVLEAEMRQNPSIKVVRLDYNSQRAFILTKEIDQLSEEQFASWFNASSDKVRCIQIGTYGIDTIKPFPFQDCDKQ
;
A
#
# COMPACT_ATOMS: atom_id res chain seq x y z
N MET A 1 -38.23 -21.71 -32.91
CA MET A 1 -38.56 -21.80 -31.47
C MET A 1 -37.37 -22.21 -30.61
N LYS A 2 -36.63 -23.22 -31.02
CA LYS A 2 -35.49 -23.68 -30.20
C LYS A 2 -34.34 -22.67 -30.12
N THR A 3 -34.19 -21.85 -31.14
CA THR A 3 -33.15 -20.82 -31.15
C THR A 3 -33.41 -19.70 -30.20
N LEU A 4 -34.65 -19.39 -29.88
CA LEU A 4 -35.00 -18.35 -28.92
C LEU A 4 -34.57 -18.68 -27.47
N LEU A 5 -34.67 -19.96 -27.12
CA LEU A 5 -34.30 -20.41 -25.77
C LEU A 5 -32.80 -20.31 -25.54
N ILE A 6 -31.99 -20.56 -26.55
CA ILE A 6 -30.55 -20.47 -26.45
C ILE A 6 -30.10 -19.04 -26.25
N LEU A 7 -30.74 -18.09 -26.93
CA LEU A 7 -30.42 -16.68 -26.80
C LEU A 7 -30.69 -16.16 -25.39
N THR A 8 -31.77 -16.64 -24.79
CA THR A 8 -32.12 -16.22 -23.41
C THR A 8 -31.08 -16.65 -22.41
N SER A 9 -30.51 -17.86 -22.56
CA SER A 9 -29.47 -18.36 -21.69
C SER A 9 -28.19 -17.53 -21.73
N LEU A 10 -27.84 -17.08 -22.92
CA LEU A 10 -26.63 -16.28 -23.10
C LEU A 10 -26.75 -14.92 -22.40
N LEU A 11 -27.92 -14.31 -22.45
CA LEU A 11 -28.17 -13.03 -21.80
C LEU A 11 -28.01 -13.11 -20.30
N LEU A 12 -28.46 -14.19 -19.69
CA LEU A 12 -28.35 -14.41 -18.24
C LEU A 12 -26.89 -14.54 -17.80
N SER A 13 -26.05 -15.18 -18.60
CA SER A 13 -24.64 -15.34 -18.29
C SER A 13 -23.91 -14.01 -18.20
N VAL A 14 -24.21 -13.10 -19.11
CA VAL A 14 -23.59 -11.78 -19.13
C VAL A 14 -23.95 -10.98 -17.88
N THR A 15 -25.18 -11.09 -17.40
CA THR A 15 -25.63 -10.39 -16.22
C THR A 15 -24.85 -10.78 -14.97
N PHE A 16 -24.54 -12.06 -14.80
CA PHE A 16 -23.78 -12.55 -13.67
C PHE A 16 -22.35 -12.01 -13.64
N ALA A 17 -21.70 -11.92 -14.80
CA ALA A 17 -20.34 -11.41 -14.89
C ALA A 17 -20.25 -9.97 -14.38
N ASN A 18 -21.21 -9.15 -14.71
CA ASN A 18 -21.23 -7.75 -14.26
C ASN A 18 -21.42 -7.61 -12.76
N ALA A 19 -22.24 -8.47 -12.16
CA ALA A 19 -22.50 -8.44 -10.72
C ALA A 19 -21.24 -8.77 -9.93
N GLN A 20 -20.41 -9.68 -10.42
CA GLN A 20 -19.17 -10.05 -9.73
C GLN A 20 -18.16 -8.92 -9.70
N ASN A 21 -18.08 -8.15 -10.75
CA ASN A 21 -17.14 -7.03 -10.80
C ASN A 21 -17.46 -5.92 -9.82
N LEU A 22 -18.71 -5.75 -9.49
CA LEU A 22 -19.15 -4.72 -8.55
C LEU A 22 -18.87 -5.08 -7.09
N ALA A 23 -18.62 -6.35 -6.81
CA ALA A 23 -18.44 -6.84 -5.44
C ALA A 23 -17.02 -6.74 -4.91
N THR A 24 -16.03 -6.48 -5.77
CA THR A 24 -14.63 -6.45 -5.36
C THR A 24 -14.17 -5.01 -5.17
N GLU A 25 -14.15 -4.56 -3.92
CA GLU A 25 -13.52 -3.31 -3.57
C GLU A 25 -12.10 -3.60 -3.10
N GLU A 26 -11.15 -2.86 -3.65
CA GLU A 26 -9.76 -2.99 -3.27
C GLU A 26 -9.50 -2.25 -1.97
N VAL A 27 -8.91 -2.96 -1.00
CA VAL A 27 -8.50 -2.36 0.26
C VAL A 27 -7.16 -1.67 0.04
N THR A 28 -7.06 -0.42 0.50
CA THR A 28 -5.80 0.31 0.49
C THR A 28 -5.29 0.39 1.92
N LEU A 29 -4.06 -0.05 2.13
CA LEU A 29 -3.39 0.09 3.41
C LEU A 29 -2.47 1.30 3.36
N PHE A 30 -2.28 1.94 4.51
CA PHE A 30 -1.22 2.91 4.66
C PHE A 30 -0.14 2.35 5.58
N ALA A 31 1.07 2.79 5.40
CA ALA A 31 2.18 2.48 6.28
C ALA A 31 3.06 3.72 6.38
N GLN A 32 3.48 4.04 7.58
CA GLN A 32 4.41 5.14 7.80
C GLN A 32 5.43 4.75 8.85
N CYS A 33 6.56 5.42 8.80
CA CYS A 33 7.64 5.15 9.72
C CYS A 33 8.63 6.30 9.72
N MET A 34 9.61 6.22 10.62
CA MET A 34 10.82 7.01 10.51
C MET A 34 11.89 6.19 9.83
N ILE A 35 12.71 6.83 9.03
CA ILE A 35 13.86 6.20 8.40
C ILE A 35 15.06 7.13 8.52
N GLU A 36 16.13 6.64 9.15
CA GLU A 36 17.32 7.44 9.39
C GLU A 36 18.29 7.31 8.24
N LEU A 37 18.26 8.27 7.33
CA LEU A 37 19.22 8.37 6.25
C LEU A 37 19.97 9.68 6.36
N GLN A 38 21.29 9.61 6.19
CA GLN A 38 22.18 10.75 6.37
C GLN A 38 22.47 11.48 5.06
N ASP A 39 22.13 10.85 3.94
CA ASP A 39 22.40 11.38 2.62
C ASP A 39 21.09 11.54 1.86
N GLN A 40 20.80 12.75 1.42
CA GLN A 40 19.58 13.03 0.69
C GLN A 40 19.52 12.27 -0.64
N ASN A 41 20.65 12.09 -1.31
CA ASN A 41 20.69 11.33 -2.55
C ASN A 41 20.34 9.86 -2.32
N GLU A 42 20.75 9.29 -1.21
CA GLU A 42 20.41 7.93 -0.84
C GLU A 42 18.91 7.77 -0.69
N MET A 43 18.24 8.76 -0.10
CA MET A 43 16.79 8.74 0.03
C MET A 43 16.09 8.84 -1.32
N VAL A 44 16.60 9.68 -2.22
CA VAL A 44 16.03 9.81 -3.57
C VAL A 44 16.12 8.50 -4.34
N VAL A 45 17.26 7.82 -4.25
CA VAL A 45 17.45 6.53 -4.91
C VAL A 45 16.52 5.47 -4.30
N LEU A 46 16.40 5.45 -2.99
CA LEU A 46 15.52 4.50 -2.31
C LEU A 46 14.06 4.70 -2.73
N GLU A 47 13.60 5.94 -2.77
CA GLU A 47 12.23 6.24 -3.19
C GLU A 47 11.97 5.75 -4.62
N ALA A 48 12.92 5.96 -5.51
CA ALA A 48 12.80 5.50 -6.89
C ALA A 48 12.73 3.97 -6.97
N GLU A 49 13.53 3.28 -6.18
CA GLU A 49 13.48 1.81 -6.11
C GLU A 49 12.14 1.31 -5.57
N MET A 50 11.63 1.95 -4.54
CA MET A 50 10.36 1.56 -3.93
C MET A 50 9.19 1.74 -4.90
N ARG A 51 9.25 2.72 -5.78
CA ARG A 51 8.23 2.93 -6.80
C ARG A 51 8.13 1.78 -7.79
N GLN A 52 9.15 0.95 -7.89
CA GLN A 52 9.14 -0.23 -8.75
C GLN A 52 8.37 -1.40 -8.13
N ASN A 53 8.03 -1.32 -6.86
CA ASN A 53 7.31 -2.39 -6.17
C ASN A 53 5.84 -2.39 -6.60
N PRO A 54 5.33 -3.50 -7.16
CA PRO A 54 3.95 -3.55 -7.64
C PRO A 54 2.90 -3.44 -6.53
N SER A 55 3.28 -3.62 -5.27
CA SER A 55 2.37 -3.47 -4.14
C SER A 55 2.29 -2.05 -3.61
N ILE A 56 3.07 -1.14 -4.14
CA ILE A 56 3.12 0.25 -3.70
C ILE A 56 2.43 1.14 -4.71
N LYS A 57 1.38 1.84 -4.26
CA LYS A 57 0.65 2.80 -5.07
C LYS A 57 1.26 4.19 -4.97
N VAL A 58 1.61 4.61 -3.75
CA VAL A 58 2.20 5.91 -3.46
C VAL A 58 3.34 5.71 -2.47
N VAL A 59 4.48 6.33 -2.72
CA VAL A 59 5.58 6.37 -1.77
C VAL A 59 6.11 7.79 -1.70
N ARG A 60 6.31 8.27 -0.47
CA ARG A 60 6.89 9.57 -0.20
C ARG A 60 7.91 9.44 0.92
N LEU A 61 9.14 9.77 0.60
CA LEU A 61 10.22 9.84 1.58
C LEU A 61 10.61 11.31 1.72
N ASP A 62 10.59 11.80 2.96
CA ASP A 62 10.94 13.18 3.23
C ASP A 62 12.23 13.24 4.05
N TYR A 63 13.26 13.79 3.45
CA TYR A 63 14.57 13.85 4.07
C TYR A 63 14.59 14.75 5.31
N ASN A 64 13.91 15.88 5.25
CA ASN A 64 13.94 16.84 6.35
C ASN A 64 13.30 16.30 7.62
N SER A 65 12.22 15.56 7.50
CA SER A 65 11.53 14.98 8.65
C SER A 65 11.97 13.54 8.92
N GLN A 66 12.72 12.92 8.01
CA GLN A 66 13.12 11.51 8.11
C GLN A 66 11.91 10.59 8.21
N ARG A 67 10.87 10.91 7.45
CA ARG A 67 9.60 10.19 7.47
C ARG A 67 9.36 9.51 6.12
N ALA A 68 8.80 8.30 6.19
CA ALA A 68 8.30 7.59 5.01
C ALA A 68 6.80 7.39 5.15
N PHE A 69 6.06 7.60 4.05
CA PHE A 69 4.63 7.35 3.98
C PHE A 69 4.32 6.60 2.69
N ILE A 70 3.55 5.52 2.81
CA ILE A 70 3.26 4.62 1.71
C ILE A 70 1.77 4.28 1.70
N LEU A 71 1.18 4.26 0.50
CA LEU A 71 -0.12 3.65 0.25
C LEU A 71 0.10 2.41 -0.61
N THR A 72 -0.61 1.35 -0.29
CA THR A 72 -0.48 0.07 -1.00
C THR A 72 -1.52 -0.08 -2.09
N LYS A 73 -1.32 -1.07 -2.94
CA LYS A 73 -2.30 -1.56 -3.90
C LYS A 73 -2.14 -3.06 -4.04
N GLU A 74 -3.23 -3.73 -4.39
CA GLU A 74 -3.24 -5.17 -4.72
C GLU A 74 -2.88 -6.10 -3.56
N ILE A 75 -2.77 -5.57 -2.34
CA ILE A 75 -2.61 -6.39 -1.14
C ILE A 75 -3.60 -5.92 -0.08
N ASP A 76 -4.03 -6.83 0.78
CA ASP A 76 -4.95 -6.53 1.86
C ASP A 76 -4.34 -6.75 3.24
N GLN A 77 -3.11 -7.20 3.30
CA GLN A 77 -2.36 -7.42 4.54
C GLN A 77 -0.92 -6.96 4.36
N LEU A 78 -0.36 -6.44 5.43
CA LEU A 78 1.02 -5.98 5.43
C LEU A 78 1.57 -6.11 6.85
N SER A 79 2.60 -6.91 7.03
CA SER A 79 3.29 -7.01 8.30
C SER A 79 4.39 -5.95 8.39
N GLU A 80 4.82 -5.64 9.62
CA GLU A 80 5.93 -4.71 9.81
C GLU A 80 7.22 -5.22 9.17
N GLU A 81 7.45 -6.52 9.24
CA GLU A 81 8.62 -7.12 8.62
C GLU A 81 8.61 -6.97 7.11
N GLN A 82 7.46 -7.23 6.48
CA GLN A 82 7.31 -7.07 5.05
C GLN A 82 7.51 -5.62 4.64
N PHE A 83 6.90 -4.71 5.40
CA PHE A 83 7.04 -3.28 5.13
C PHE A 83 8.50 -2.84 5.22
N ALA A 84 9.22 -3.24 6.28
CA ALA A 84 10.63 -2.90 6.43
C ALA A 84 11.48 -3.47 5.29
N SER A 85 11.14 -4.65 4.79
CA SER A 85 11.88 -5.27 3.69
C SER A 85 11.82 -4.45 2.39
N TRP A 86 10.79 -3.64 2.22
CA TRP A 86 10.65 -2.78 1.05
C TRP A 86 11.71 -1.69 0.99
N PHE A 87 12.40 -1.44 2.09
CA PHE A 87 13.48 -0.44 2.16
C PHE A 87 14.85 -1.03 1.79
N ASN A 88 14.87 -2.28 1.35
CA ASN A 88 16.08 -2.94 0.82
C ASN A 88 17.25 -2.88 1.81
N ALA A 89 18.39 -2.39 1.39
CA ALA A 89 19.56 -2.30 2.25
C ALA A 89 19.39 -1.39 3.45
N SER A 90 18.38 -0.52 3.43
CA SER A 90 18.11 0.42 4.52
C SER A 90 17.05 -0.09 5.50
N SER A 91 16.64 -1.34 5.40
CA SER A 91 15.57 -1.91 6.24
C SER A 91 15.88 -1.82 7.73
N ASP A 92 17.13 -1.89 8.12
CA ASP A 92 17.58 -1.80 9.52
C ASP A 92 17.48 -0.38 10.08
N LYS A 93 17.24 0.61 9.23
CA LYS A 93 17.11 2.02 9.63
C LYS A 93 15.65 2.46 9.80
N VAL A 94 14.71 1.55 9.59
CA VAL A 94 13.29 1.81 9.71
C VAL A 94 12.87 1.67 11.17
N ARG A 95 12.13 2.66 11.68
CA ARG A 95 11.66 2.67 13.07
C ARG A 95 10.26 3.25 13.16
N CYS A 96 9.57 2.92 14.25
CA CYS A 96 8.29 3.55 14.60
C CYS A 96 7.24 3.33 13.53
N ILE A 97 7.07 2.07 13.14
CA ILE A 97 6.17 1.68 12.07
C ILE A 97 4.73 1.75 12.54
N GLN A 98 3.87 2.37 11.72
CA GLN A 98 2.43 2.28 11.86
C GLN A 98 1.84 1.77 10.56
N ILE A 99 0.97 0.75 10.65
CA ILE A 99 0.27 0.19 9.50
C ILE A 99 -1.22 0.18 9.83
N GLY A 100 -2.05 0.56 8.89
CA GLY A 100 -3.49 0.54 9.07
C GLY A 100 -4.22 0.57 7.74
N THR A 101 -5.55 0.60 7.83
CA THR A 101 -6.41 0.68 6.65
C THR A 101 -6.70 2.13 6.33
N TYR A 102 -6.34 2.53 5.13
CA TYR A 102 -6.52 3.92 4.68
C TYR A 102 -8.01 4.26 4.61
N GLY A 103 -8.37 5.39 5.21
CA GLY A 103 -9.74 5.83 5.27
C GLY A 103 -10.54 5.28 6.44
N ILE A 104 -9.99 4.33 7.20
CA ILE A 104 -10.65 3.73 8.36
C ILE A 104 -9.84 4.00 9.63
N ASP A 105 -8.57 3.62 9.63
CA ASP A 105 -7.70 3.80 10.80
C ASP A 105 -7.09 5.18 10.81
N THR A 106 -6.94 5.74 11.99
CA THR A 106 -6.36 7.07 12.16
C THR A 106 -4.86 7.04 11.92
N ILE A 107 -4.40 7.91 11.04
CA ILE A 107 -2.98 8.08 10.75
C ILE A 107 -2.38 8.94 11.86
N LYS A 108 -1.36 8.41 12.56
CA LYS A 108 -0.71 9.16 13.62
C LYS A 108 -0.06 10.42 13.07
N PRO A 109 -0.21 11.56 13.77
CA PRO A 109 0.42 12.79 13.30
C PRO A 109 1.93 12.72 13.48
N PHE A 110 2.64 13.42 12.63
CA PHE A 110 4.08 13.56 12.72
C PHE A 110 4.42 14.88 13.43
N PRO A 111 5.44 14.92 14.27
CA PRO A 111 6.38 13.85 14.64
C PRO A 111 5.77 12.81 15.59
N PHE A 112 6.24 11.58 15.48
CA PHE A 112 5.73 10.47 16.29
C PHE A 112 6.19 10.61 17.73
N GLN A 113 5.25 10.65 18.66
CA GLN A 113 5.57 10.89 20.07
C GLN A 113 6.23 9.69 20.75
N ASP A 114 5.96 8.49 20.25
CA ASP A 114 6.44 7.26 20.87
C ASP A 114 7.75 6.77 20.27
N CYS A 115 8.30 7.47 19.31
CA CYS A 115 9.44 7.00 18.54
C CYS A 115 10.73 6.94 19.34
N ASP A 116 10.89 7.84 20.28
CA ASP A 116 12.12 7.94 21.08
C ASP A 116 12.34 6.75 22.02
N LYS A 117 11.34 5.90 22.19
CA LYS A 117 11.40 4.78 23.12
C LYS A 117 11.89 3.50 22.49
N GLN A 118 12.24 3.56 21.24
CA GLN A 118 12.77 2.43 20.50
C GLN A 118 14.25 2.66 20.23
#